data_8856fe419bf0067168782ffd9b8b9fa8
#
_entry.id   8856fe419bf0067168782ffd9b8b9fa8
#
_cell.length_a   1.000
_cell.length_b   1.000
_cell.length_c   1.000
_cell.angle_alpha   90.00
_cell.angle_beta   90.00
_cell.angle_gamma   90.00
#
_symmetry.space_group_name_H-M   'P 1'
#
loop_
_entity.id
_entity.type
_entity.pdbx_description
1 polymer ?
#
loop_
_entity_poly.entity_id
_entity_poly.type
_entity_poly.pdbx_seq_one_letter_code
_entity_poly.pdbx_strand_id
1 'polypeptide(L)'
;MKNIKQNPYLAAFFVAAAISTTFVSSRAQKVIAVPERSTSAPAVTAPLEVNELFGRSVQGRNLVAHILGNGPEITIIFAAVHGNETATPYQVRQLRAHLKRHPELLKNRRVVLIEAMNPDGLQRKTRVNANGVDINRNYPGTWRRAKRGDSFKSGPSAASEPETRAMMALTKKYPPSKIVSSHQPLHCLAYTGARSVPLARAIAAKNGYRITDNVGYPTPGGFGGYCDKVLKAAVVTLELPWQKPEAAWKANATALLAAIALPVKS
;
A
#
# COMPACT_ATOMS: atom_id res chain seq x y z
N MET A 1 26.98 24.79 53.83
CA MET A 1 26.94 24.17 55.18
C MET A 1 26.56 22.71 55.02
N LYS A 2 27.52 21.85 55.46
CA LYS A 2 27.35 20.49 56.04
C LYS A 2 26.60 19.43 55.19
N ASN A 3 27.08 18.20 55.00
CA ASN A 3 28.26 17.46 55.47
C ASN A 3 28.42 16.20 54.65
N ILE A 4 29.67 15.92 54.34
CA ILE A 4 30.28 14.68 53.89
C ILE A 4 30.11 13.60 54.98
N LYS A 5 29.84 12.34 54.61
CA LYS A 5 30.37 11.18 55.35
C LYS A 5 30.81 10.08 54.43
N GLN A 6 32.11 9.84 54.55
CA GLN A 6 32.88 8.73 54.02
C GLN A 6 32.84 7.51 54.95
N ASN A 7 33.05 6.32 54.31
CA ASN A 7 34.03 5.29 54.77
C ASN A 7 33.54 4.18 55.70
N PRO A 8 34.32 3.12 55.90
CA PRO A 8 35.08 2.19 55.05
C PRO A 8 34.84 0.72 55.44
N TYR A 9 35.45 -0.28 54.78
CA TYR A 9 36.32 -1.33 55.35
C TYR A 9 36.85 -2.29 54.29
N LEU A 10 38.17 -2.24 54.11
CA LEU A 10 39.04 -3.31 53.60
C LEU A 10 39.13 -4.44 54.60
N ALA A 11 39.17 -5.69 54.15
CA ALA A 11 39.96 -6.76 54.81
C ALA A 11 40.28 -7.84 53.78
N ALA A 12 41.56 -8.01 53.54
CA ALA A 12 42.15 -9.11 52.80
C ALA A 12 42.31 -10.33 53.71
N PHE A 13 42.15 -11.53 53.20
CA PHE A 13 42.71 -12.75 53.78
C PHE A 13 43.36 -13.60 52.72
N PHE A 14 44.68 -13.77 52.84
CA PHE A 14 45.47 -14.79 52.15
C PHE A 14 45.34 -16.08 52.94
N VAL A 15 45.08 -17.18 52.22
CA VAL A 15 45.42 -18.54 52.71
C VAL A 15 45.99 -19.33 51.54
N ALA A 16 47.27 -19.70 51.71
CA ALA A 16 48.01 -20.64 50.89
C ALA A 16 47.79 -22.06 51.41
N ALA A 17 47.56 -23.01 50.53
CA ALA A 17 47.84 -24.43 50.83
C ALA A 17 47.91 -25.31 49.57
N ALA A 18 49.10 -25.83 49.40
CA ALA A 18 49.48 -27.22 49.07
C ALA A 18 49.06 -27.86 47.73
N ILE A 19 50.08 -28.11 46.98
CA ILE A 19 50.16 -28.92 45.76
C ILE A 19 50.02 -30.40 46.13
N SER A 20 49.11 -31.09 45.48
CA SER A 20 49.12 -32.57 45.37
C SER A 20 48.98 -32.98 43.92
N THR A 21 50.08 -33.45 43.37
CA THR A 21 50.13 -34.06 42.04
C THR A 21 49.56 -35.47 42.09
N THR A 22 48.46 -35.69 41.36
CA THR A 22 48.01 -37.03 41.01
C THR A 22 47.98 -37.14 39.48
N PHE A 23 48.83 -38.08 38.99
CA PHE A 23 48.81 -38.55 37.61
C PHE A 23 47.47 -39.23 37.32
N VAL A 24 46.73 -38.72 36.34
CA VAL A 24 45.59 -39.40 35.76
C VAL A 24 45.84 -39.62 34.27
N SER A 25 45.86 -40.90 33.94
CA SER A 25 46.04 -41.45 32.61
C SER A 25 45.07 -40.85 31.59
N SER A 26 45.59 -40.32 30.50
CA SER A 26 44.83 -39.83 29.35
C SER A 26 44.16 -40.97 28.57
N ARG A 27 42.88 -41.15 28.77
CA ARG A 27 42.04 -41.92 27.85
C ARG A 27 41.57 -40.98 26.75
N ALA A 28 42.09 -41.19 25.53
CA ALA A 28 41.67 -40.45 24.37
C ALA A 28 40.15 -40.62 24.12
N GLN A 29 39.37 -39.58 24.40
CA GLN A 29 37.97 -39.53 24.01
C GLN A 29 37.93 -39.17 22.50
N LYS A 30 37.39 -40.13 21.73
CA LYS A 30 37.06 -39.99 20.33
C LYS A 30 35.99 -38.92 20.21
N VAL A 31 36.36 -37.69 19.81
CA VAL A 31 35.41 -36.59 19.48
C VAL A 31 34.63 -37.03 18.25
N ILE A 32 33.37 -37.39 18.43
CA ILE A 32 32.43 -37.60 17.34
C ILE A 32 32.07 -36.18 16.82
N ALA A 33 32.57 -35.86 15.63
CA ALA A 33 32.18 -34.63 14.94
C ALA A 33 30.67 -34.66 14.66
N VAL A 34 29.94 -33.79 15.35
CA VAL A 34 28.52 -33.51 15.04
C VAL A 34 28.52 -32.75 13.70
N PRO A 35 27.83 -33.26 12.67
CA PRO A 35 27.74 -32.51 11.43
C PRO A 35 27.06 -31.17 11.68
N GLU A 36 27.75 -30.07 11.40
CA GLU A 36 27.13 -28.75 11.36
C GLU A 36 25.95 -28.78 10.38
N ARG A 37 24.75 -28.69 10.92
CA ARG A 37 23.57 -28.41 10.12
C ARG A 37 23.77 -27.01 9.55
N SER A 38 24.18 -26.93 8.31
CA SER A 38 24.09 -25.74 7.49
C SER A 38 22.61 -25.30 7.47
N THR A 39 22.25 -24.40 8.36
CA THR A 39 20.98 -23.66 8.27
C THR A 39 21.15 -22.58 7.20
N SER A 40 21.21 -22.99 5.93
CA SER A 40 20.93 -22.05 4.86
C SER A 40 19.50 -21.60 5.04
N ALA A 41 19.31 -20.34 5.48
CA ALA A 41 18.01 -19.70 5.45
C ALA A 41 17.44 -19.87 4.02
N PRO A 42 16.15 -20.26 3.88
CA PRO A 42 15.59 -20.44 2.56
C PRO A 42 15.78 -19.14 1.78
N ALA A 43 16.41 -19.21 0.63
CA ALA A 43 16.58 -18.08 -0.27
C ALA A 43 15.19 -17.47 -0.48
N VAL A 44 15.00 -16.23 -0.06
CA VAL A 44 13.78 -15.46 -0.34
C VAL A 44 13.77 -15.29 -1.85
N THR A 45 13.09 -16.19 -2.55
CA THR A 45 12.87 -16.03 -3.99
C THR A 45 12.21 -14.68 -4.20
N ALA A 46 12.82 -13.83 -5.02
CA ALA A 46 12.26 -12.53 -5.35
C ALA A 46 10.78 -12.69 -5.75
N PRO A 47 9.89 -11.85 -5.24
CA PRO A 47 8.48 -11.99 -5.56
C PRO A 47 8.29 -11.89 -7.05
N LEU A 48 7.61 -12.89 -7.63
CA LEU A 48 7.26 -12.88 -9.03
C LEU A 48 6.34 -11.67 -9.29
N GLU A 49 6.79 -10.76 -10.14
CA GLU A 49 5.91 -9.74 -10.68
C GLU A 49 5.15 -10.29 -11.87
N VAL A 50 3.84 -10.22 -11.82
CA VAL A 50 2.98 -10.59 -12.94
C VAL A 50 2.31 -9.34 -13.50
N ASN A 51 2.43 -9.13 -14.82
CA ASN A 51 1.70 -8.09 -15.52
C ASN A 51 0.43 -8.70 -16.12
N GLU A 52 -0.73 -8.25 -15.68
CA GLU A 52 -2.02 -8.73 -16.14
C GLU A 52 -2.74 -7.67 -16.97
N LEU A 53 -3.11 -8.03 -18.20
CA LEU A 53 -4.05 -7.26 -19.00
C LEU A 53 -5.45 -7.56 -18.47
N PHE A 54 -6.03 -6.66 -17.68
CA PHE A 54 -7.35 -6.85 -17.06
C PHE A 54 -8.51 -6.18 -17.81
N GLY A 55 -8.22 -5.44 -18.88
CA GLY A 55 -9.23 -4.80 -19.72
C GLY A 55 -8.64 -3.87 -20.77
N ARG A 56 -9.53 -3.19 -21.46
CA ARG A 56 -9.19 -2.15 -22.44
C ARG A 56 -10.07 -0.92 -22.22
N SER A 57 -9.50 0.26 -22.49
CA SER A 57 -10.22 1.53 -22.48
C SER A 57 -11.19 1.63 -23.67
N VAL A 58 -11.99 2.69 -23.71
CA VAL A 58 -12.87 2.99 -24.84
C VAL A 58 -12.13 2.99 -26.20
N GLN A 59 -10.91 3.52 -26.25
CA GLN A 59 -10.08 3.55 -27.45
C GLN A 59 -9.16 2.33 -27.60
N GLY A 60 -9.44 1.23 -26.89
CA GLY A 60 -8.71 -0.02 -27.00
C GLY A 60 -7.35 -0.07 -26.33
N ARG A 61 -6.94 0.98 -25.56
CA ARG A 61 -5.68 0.96 -24.82
C ARG A 61 -5.72 -0.04 -23.67
N ASN A 62 -4.60 -0.71 -23.46
CA ASN A 62 -4.48 -1.73 -22.41
C ASN A 62 -4.65 -1.13 -21.00
N LEU A 63 -5.46 -1.78 -20.18
CA LEU A 63 -5.52 -1.59 -18.74
C LEU A 63 -4.68 -2.69 -18.10
N VAL A 64 -3.53 -2.32 -17.53
CA VAL A 64 -2.54 -3.28 -17.00
C VAL A 64 -2.45 -3.15 -15.50
N ALA A 65 -2.53 -4.29 -14.81
CA ALA A 65 -2.25 -4.45 -13.39
C ALA A 65 -0.87 -5.09 -13.20
N HIS A 66 -0.04 -4.49 -12.37
CA HIS A 66 1.23 -5.03 -11.92
C HIS A 66 1.03 -5.68 -10.56
N ILE A 67 1.18 -6.99 -10.48
CA ILE A 67 0.90 -7.79 -9.28
C ILE A 67 2.24 -8.22 -8.68
N LEU A 68 2.51 -7.77 -7.45
CA LEU A 68 3.73 -8.08 -6.71
C LEU A 68 3.39 -8.86 -5.44
N GLY A 69 4.16 -9.90 -5.17
CA GLY A 69 3.92 -10.81 -4.06
C GLY A 69 2.72 -11.75 -4.30
N ASN A 70 2.59 -12.75 -3.43
CA ASN A 70 1.59 -13.82 -3.56
C ASN A 70 0.80 -14.07 -2.27
N GLY A 71 0.98 -13.22 -1.25
CA GLY A 71 0.31 -13.38 0.04
C GLY A 71 -1.21 -13.20 -0.04
N PRO A 72 -1.92 -13.61 1.02
CA PRO A 72 -3.39 -13.54 1.06
C PRO A 72 -3.91 -12.11 1.29
N GLU A 73 -3.10 -11.23 1.89
CA GLU A 73 -3.51 -9.85 2.18
C GLU A 73 -3.34 -8.98 0.93
N ILE A 74 -4.46 -8.58 0.32
CA ILE A 74 -4.46 -7.87 -0.96
C ILE A 74 -4.66 -6.37 -0.75
N THR A 75 -3.71 -5.57 -1.24
CA THR A 75 -3.82 -4.11 -1.33
C THR A 75 -3.83 -3.70 -2.80
N ILE A 76 -4.85 -2.94 -3.23
CA ILE A 76 -4.89 -2.35 -4.58
C ILE A 76 -4.54 -0.87 -4.47
N ILE A 77 -3.58 -0.40 -5.28
CA ILE A 77 -3.23 1.01 -5.38
C ILE A 77 -3.26 1.41 -6.85
N PHE A 78 -4.04 2.43 -7.17
CA PHE A 78 -4.24 2.83 -8.56
C PHE A 78 -4.28 4.35 -8.74
N ALA A 79 -4.02 4.79 -9.98
CA ALA A 79 -3.87 6.18 -10.34
C ALA A 79 -4.53 6.52 -11.68
N ALA A 80 -4.48 7.80 -12.04
CA ALA A 80 -5.00 8.37 -13.30
C ALA A 80 -6.42 7.91 -13.63
N VAL A 81 -7.30 7.97 -12.65
CA VAL A 81 -8.75 7.89 -12.84
C VAL A 81 -9.21 9.10 -13.66
N HIS A 82 -8.67 10.26 -13.33
CA HIS A 82 -8.79 11.46 -14.12
C HIS A 82 -7.48 11.70 -14.87
N GLY A 83 -7.55 11.85 -16.19
CA GLY A 83 -6.35 11.92 -17.01
C GLY A 83 -5.59 13.25 -16.92
N ASN A 84 -6.17 14.27 -16.32
CA ASN A 84 -5.50 15.53 -16.04
C ASN A 84 -4.68 15.53 -14.73
N GLU A 85 -4.73 14.45 -13.94
CA GLU A 85 -4.03 14.29 -12.64
C GLU A 85 -2.67 13.60 -12.84
N THR A 86 -1.76 14.26 -13.56
CA THR A 86 -0.57 13.67 -14.17
C THR A 86 0.54 13.27 -13.20
N ALA A 87 0.52 13.73 -11.94
CA ALA A 87 1.50 13.29 -10.94
C ALA A 87 1.17 11.90 -10.35
N THR A 88 -0.09 11.46 -10.43
CA THR A 88 -0.54 10.23 -9.78
C THR A 88 0.03 8.94 -10.40
N PRO A 89 0.16 8.78 -11.73
CA PRO A 89 0.82 7.61 -12.32
C PRO A 89 2.28 7.47 -11.92
N TYR A 90 2.99 8.58 -11.77
CA TYR A 90 4.39 8.57 -11.36
C TYR A 90 4.58 7.95 -9.98
N GLN A 91 3.70 8.26 -9.03
CA GLN A 91 3.75 7.66 -7.69
C GLN A 91 3.62 6.13 -7.74
N VAL A 92 2.67 5.62 -8.51
CA VAL A 92 2.44 4.16 -8.62
C VAL A 92 3.64 3.48 -9.28
N ARG A 93 4.23 4.10 -10.30
CA ARG A 93 5.45 3.61 -10.96
C ARG A 93 6.65 3.58 -10.02
N GLN A 94 6.85 4.63 -9.21
CA GLN A 94 7.92 4.67 -8.22
C GLN A 94 7.71 3.65 -7.10
N LEU A 95 6.47 3.47 -6.64
CA LEU A 95 6.11 2.45 -5.65
C LEU A 95 6.42 1.04 -6.18
N ARG A 96 6.05 0.75 -7.43
CA ARG A 96 6.38 -0.51 -8.10
C ARG A 96 7.89 -0.76 -8.12
N ALA A 97 8.67 0.25 -8.54
CA ALA A 97 10.13 0.14 -8.57
C ALA A 97 10.72 -0.05 -7.16
N HIS A 98 10.15 0.59 -6.14
CA HIS A 98 10.57 0.45 -4.75
C HIS A 98 10.29 -0.97 -4.23
N LEU A 99 9.09 -1.49 -4.41
CA LEU A 99 8.71 -2.84 -3.96
C LEU A 99 9.53 -3.95 -4.65
N LYS A 100 9.94 -3.75 -5.90
CA LYS A 100 10.84 -4.69 -6.59
C LYS A 100 12.24 -4.73 -5.99
N ARG A 101 12.74 -3.62 -5.47
CA ARG A 101 14.03 -3.56 -4.77
C ARG A 101 13.96 -4.00 -3.31
N HIS A 102 12.75 -4.05 -2.73
CA HIS A 102 12.48 -4.37 -1.34
C HIS A 102 11.43 -5.48 -1.21
N PRO A 103 11.74 -6.71 -1.66
CA PRO A 103 10.79 -7.82 -1.67
C PRO A 103 10.34 -8.25 -0.28
N GLU A 104 11.11 -7.98 0.76
CA GLU A 104 10.77 -8.23 2.16
C GLU A 104 9.47 -7.51 2.57
N LEU A 105 9.14 -6.38 1.95
CA LEU A 105 7.90 -5.64 2.20
C LEU A 105 6.65 -6.38 1.72
N LEU A 106 6.82 -7.40 0.88
CA LEU A 106 5.74 -8.20 0.30
C LEU A 106 5.49 -9.51 1.06
N LYS A 107 6.20 -9.73 2.17
CA LYS A 107 5.97 -10.94 3.00
C LYS A 107 4.52 -11.01 3.44
N ASN A 108 3.83 -12.12 3.11
CA ASN A 108 2.41 -12.38 3.36
C ASN A 108 1.45 -11.36 2.69
N ARG A 109 1.90 -10.59 1.70
CA ARG A 109 1.13 -9.56 1.01
C ARG A 109 1.11 -9.77 -0.48
N ARG A 110 0.04 -9.26 -1.09
CA ARG A 110 -0.08 -9.09 -2.54
C ARG A 110 -0.46 -7.64 -2.82
N VAL A 111 0.34 -6.97 -3.63
CA VAL A 111 0.09 -5.57 -4.00
C VAL A 111 -0.23 -5.53 -5.49
N VAL A 112 -1.40 -5.01 -5.83
CA VAL A 112 -1.88 -4.81 -7.19
C VAL A 112 -1.78 -3.33 -7.52
N LEU A 113 -0.94 -2.99 -8.47
CA LEU A 113 -0.64 -1.61 -8.86
C LEU A 113 -1.18 -1.32 -10.26
N ILE A 114 -1.90 -0.21 -10.44
CA ILE A 114 -2.43 0.22 -11.73
C ILE A 114 -2.00 1.68 -11.97
N GLU A 115 -1.13 1.89 -12.96
CA GLU A 115 -0.59 3.22 -13.25
C GLU A 115 -1.64 4.15 -13.90
N ALA A 116 -2.54 3.61 -14.72
CA ALA A 116 -3.54 4.42 -15.43
C ALA A 116 -4.86 3.68 -15.59
N MET A 117 -5.87 4.11 -14.83
CA MET A 117 -7.25 3.64 -14.99
C MET A 117 -7.97 4.25 -16.19
N ASN A 118 -7.53 5.44 -16.61
CA ASN A 118 -8.09 6.17 -17.74
C ASN A 118 -6.97 6.59 -18.72
N PRO A 119 -6.40 5.62 -19.47
CA PRO A 119 -5.29 5.91 -20.37
C PRO A 119 -5.68 6.85 -21.53
N ASP A 120 -6.96 6.85 -21.94
CA ASP A 120 -7.47 7.76 -22.96
C ASP A 120 -7.51 9.21 -22.47
N GLY A 121 -8.03 9.41 -21.25
CA GLY A 121 -8.03 10.73 -20.60
C GLY A 121 -6.62 11.20 -20.29
N LEU A 122 -5.73 10.31 -19.85
CA LEU A 122 -4.33 10.62 -19.54
C LEU A 122 -3.59 11.14 -20.78
N GLN A 123 -3.77 10.50 -21.93
CA GLN A 123 -3.19 10.96 -23.20
C GLN A 123 -3.69 12.35 -23.60
N ARG A 124 -4.99 12.61 -23.39
CA ARG A 124 -5.62 13.88 -23.76
C ARG A 124 -5.55 14.95 -22.65
N LYS A 125 -5.03 14.59 -21.47
CA LYS A 125 -5.01 15.42 -20.26
C LYS A 125 -6.41 15.91 -19.87
N THR A 126 -7.42 15.05 -20.04
CA THR A 126 -8.82 15.33 -19.70
C THR A 126 -9.25 14.55 -18.46
N ARG A 127 -10.14 15.15 -17.66
CA ARG A 127 -10.70 14.47 -16.50
C ARG A 127 -11.45 13.18 -16.88
N VAL A 128 -12.25 13.26 -17.92
CA VAL A 128 -13.14 12.18 -18.38
C VAL A 128 -12.45 11.19 -19.32
N ASN A 129 -13.05 10.02 -19.52
CA ASN A 129 -12.60 9.03 -20.49
C ASN A 129 -12.98 9.44 -21.95
N ALA A 130 -12.79 8.56 -22.92
CA ALA A 130 -13.05 8.86 -24.33
C ALA A 130 -14.54 9.06 -24.66
N ASN A 131 -15.44 8.52 -23.85
CA ASN A 131 -16.90 8.75 -23.98
C ASN A 131 -17.35 10.05 -23.28
N GLY A 132 -16.43 10.83 -22.70
CA GLY A 132 -16.78 12.03 -21.94
C GLY A 132 -17.37 11.71 -20.56
N VAL A 133 -17.15 10.53 -20.02
CA VAL A 133 -17.65 10.08 -18.71
C VAL A 133 -16.55 10.18 -17.66
N ASP A 134 -16.91 10.72 -16.49
CA ASP A 134 -16.08 10.61 -15.29
C ASP A 134 -16.21 9.19 -14.72
N ILE A 135 -15.20 8.36 -14.93
CA ILE A 135 -15.24 6.97 -14.48
C ILE A 135 -15.35 6.85 -12.96
N ASN A 136 -14.92 7.89 -12.18
CA ASN A 136 -15.16 7.98 -10.74
C ASN A 136 -16.57 8.51 -10.39
N ARG A 137 -17.50 8.45 -11.33
CA ARG A 137 -18.95 8.69 -11.17
C ARG A 137 -19.77 7.58 -11.83
N ASN A 138 -19.12 6.49 -12.24
CA ASN A 138 -19.75 5.44 -13.03
C ASN A 138 -19.92 4.09 -12.27
N TYR A 139 -19.43 4.00 -11.02
CA TYR A 139 -19.55 2.77 -10.23
C TYR A 139 -20.94 2.57 -9.61
N PRO A 140 -21.43 1.32 -9.51
CA PRO A 140 -22.69 1.02 -8.81
C PRO A 140 -22.59 1.26 -7.30
N GLY A 141 -23.72 1.12 -6.60
CA GLY A 141 -23.80 1.30 -5.15
C GLY A 141 -24.33 2.68 -4.73
N THR A 142 -23.80 3.75 -5.32
CA THR A 142 -24.26 5.13 -5.10
C THR A 142 -24.51 5.89 -6.41
N TRP A 143 -24.49 5.20 -7.54
CA TRP A 143 -24.67 5.81 -8.85
C TRP A 143 -26.05 6.47 -9.00
N ARG A 144 -26.07 7.62 -9.63
CA ARG A 144 -27.25 8.23 -10.21
C ARG A 144 -26.93 8.88 -11.56
N ARG A 145 -27.92 8.95 -12.43
CA ARG A 145 -27.76 9.65 -13.71
C ARG A 145 -27.52 11.15 -13.45
N ALA A 146 -26.53 11.72 -14.13
CA ALA A 146 -26.33 13.16 -14.13
C ALA A 146 -27.52 13.87 -14.75
N LYS A 147 -27.98 14.96 -14.11
CA LYS A 147 -29.04 15.85 -14.62
C LYS A 147 -28.41 17.08 -15.27
N ARG A 148 -29.24 17.83 -16.01
CA ARG A 148 -28.82 19.14 -16.53
C ARG A 148 -28.40 20.05 -15.37
N GLY A 149 -27.20 20.65 -15.46
CA GLY A 149 -26.63 21.48 -14.41
C GLY A 149 -25.71 20.75 -13.40
N ASP A 150 -25.68 19.39 -13.39
CA ASP A 150 -24.69 18.68 -12.60
C ASP A 150 -23.27 18.93 -13.09
N SER A 151 -22.35 19.13 -12.16
CA SER A 151 -20.92 19.32 -12.47
C SER A 151 -20.17 18.03 -12.84
N PHE A 152 -20.84 16.85 -12.82
CA PHE A 152 -20.24 15.56 -13.10
C PHE A 152 -20.91 14.85 -14.30
N LYS A 153 -20.19 13.86 -14.86
CA LYS A 153 -20.58 13.07 -16.02
C LYS A 153 -20.63 11.59 -15.62
N SER A 154 -21.82 11.07 -15.26
CA SER A 154 -21.96 9.71 -14.70
C SER A 154 -22.09 8.59 -15.72
N GLY A 155 -22.16 8.92 -17.02
CA GLY A 155 -22.50 7.97 -18.08
C GLY A 155 -24.00 7.62 -18.14
N PRO A 156 -24.42 6.83 -19.14
CA PRO A 156 -25.83 6.47 -19.36
C PRO A 156 -26.40 5.52 -18.31
N SER A 157 -25.55 4.69 -17.70
CA SER A 157 -25.91 3.76 -16.61
C SER A 157 -24.70 3.51 -15.70
N ALA A 158 -24.93 2.91 -14.53
CA ALA A 158 -23.85 2.38 -13.73
C ALA A 158 -23.07 1.33 -14.54
N ALA A 159 -21.74 1.37 -14.41
CA ALA A 159 -20.82 0.48 -15.13
C ALA A 159 -20.96 0.52 -16.65
N SER A 160 -21.42 1.63 -17.23
CA SER A 160 -21.45 1.80 -18.68
C SER A 160 -20.06 1.81 -19.32
N GLU A 161 -19.05 2.25 -18.59
CA GLU A 161 -17.71 2.41 -19.12
C GLU A 161 -16.87 1.12 -19.03
N PRO A 162 -16.08 0.80 -20.08
CA PRO A 162 -15.26 -0.40 -20.08
C PRO A 162 -14.21 -0.37 -18.96
N GLU A 163 -13.63 0.77 -18.65
CA GLU A 163 -12.67 0.94 -17.55
C GLU A 163 -13.31 0.61 -16.20
N THR A 164 -14.55 1.05 -15.97
CA THR A 164 -15.30 0.73 -14.75
C THR A 164 -15.53 -0.77 -14.63
N ARG A 165 -16.01 -1.41 -15.71
CA ARG A 165 -16.24 -2.88 -15.73
C ARG A 165 -14.95 -3.66 -15.52
N ALA A 166 -13.85 -3.22 -16.12
CA ALA A 166 -12.54 -3.85 -15.95
C ALA A 166 -12.08 -3.81 -14.49
N MET A 167 -12.20 -2.64 -13.81
CA MET A 167 -11.85 -2.52 -12.39
C MET A 167 -12.76 -3.38 -11.51
N MET A 168 -14.05 -3.46 -11.80
CA MET A 168 -14.98 -4.34 -11.08
C MET A 168 -14.60 -5.81 -11.23
N ALA A 169 -14.22 -6.26 -12.43
CA ALA A 169 -13.76 -7.62 -12.68
C ALA A 169 -12.43 -7.89 -11.93
N LEU A 170 -11.49 -6.94 -11.94
CA LEU A 170 -10.22 -7.06 -11.24
C LEU A 170 -10.42 -7.18 -9.72
N THR A 171 -11.29 -6.36 -9.11
CA THR A 171 -11.58 -6.42 -7.68
C THR A 171 -12.34 -7.68 -7.27
N LYS A 172 -13.08 -8.31 -8.18
CA LYS A 172 -13.68 -9.64 -7.98
C LYS A 172 -12.63 -10.74 -8.03
N LYS A 173 -11.66 -10.66 -8.95
CA LYS A 173 -10.57 -11.63 -9.09
C LYS A 173 -9.55 -11.53 -7.95
N TYR A 174 -9.26 -10.32 -7.50
CA TYR A 174 -8.36 -9.99 -6.38
C TYR A 174 -9.14 -9.22 -5.31
N PRO A 175 -9.93 -9.89 -4.46
CA PRO A 175 -10.74 -9.24 -3.43
C PRO A 175 -9.84 -8.45 -2.47
N PRO A 176 -9.85 -7.11 -2.54
CA PRO A 176 -8.93 -6.31 -1.73
C PRO A 176 -9.45 -6.13 -0.31
N SER A 177 -8.56 -6.18 0.64
CA SER A 177 -8.82 -5.72 2.01
C SER A 177 -8.64 -4.21 2.14
N LYS A 178 -7.71 -3.64 1.37
CA LYS A 178 -7.35 -2.22 1.38
C LYS A 178 -7.19 -1.68 -0.04
N ILE A 179 -7.62 -0.44 -0.22
CA ILE A 179 -7.50 0.25 -1.50
C ILE A 179 -7.03 1.68 -1.29
N VAL A 180 -6.08 2.13 -2.12
CA VAL A 180 -5.71 3.54 -2.21
C VAL A 180 -5.89 4.01 -3.66
N SER A 181 -6.76 5.00 -3.84
CA SER A 181 -6.98 5.70 -5.12
C SER A 181 -6.22 7.02 -5.09
N SER A 182 -5.25 7.21 -6.00
CA SER A 182 -4.46 8.44 -6.04
C SER A 182 -5.07 9.46 -6.98
N HIS A 183 -5.33 10.66 -6.47
CA HIS A 183 -5.98 11.79 -7.14
C HIS A 183 -5.24 13.11 -6.91
N GLN A 184 -5.70 14.18 -7.56
CA GLN A 184 -5.36 15.59 -7.37
C GLN A 184 -6.65 16.44 -7.48
N PRO A 185 -6.77 17.64 -6.85
CA PRO A 185 -5.74 18.42 -6.16
C PRO A 185 -6.03 18.73 -4.68
N LEU A 186 -6.93 18.05 -3.98
CA LEU A 186 -7.56 18.53 -2.73
C LEU A 186 -6.65 18.51 -1.49
N HIS A 187 -5.44 17.95 -1.57
CA HIS A 187 -4.46 17.89 -0.47
C HIS A 187 -5.05 17.32 0.82
N CYS A 188 -5.64 16.14 0.74
CA CYS A 188 -6.25 15.45 1.87
C CYS A 188 -6.29 13.93 1.65
N LEU A 189 -6.73 13.22 2.68
CA LEU A 189 -7.08 11.81 2.66
C LEU A 189 -8.59 11.71 2.80
N ALA A 190 -9.29 11.54 1.70
CA ALA A 190 -10.72 11.30 1.73
C ALA A 190 -11.00 9.81 1.94
N TYR A 191 -11.81 9.46 2.93
CA TYR A 191 -12.19 8.08 3.20
C TYR A 191 -13.70 7.87 3.06
N THR A 192 -14.11 6.62 2.82
CA THR A 192 -15.52 6.26 2.76
C THR A 192 -15.79 5.06 3.66
N GLY A 193 -16.74 5.21 4.57
CA GLY A 193 -17.13 4.18 5.53
C GLY A 193 -16.15 4.01 6.70
N ALA A 194 -16.67 3.57 7.86
CA ALA A 194 -15.90 3.48 9.11
C ALA A 194 -14.68 2.54 9.03
N ARG A 195 -14.77 1.48 8.21
CA ARG A 195 -13.67 0.52 8.01
C ARG A 195 -12.43 1.14 7.38
N SER A 196 -12.56 2.27 6.72
CA SER A 196 -11.46 3.00 6.07
C SER A 196 -10.67 3.90 7.01
N VAL A 197 -11.19 4.20 8.19
CA VAL A 197 -10.56 5.12 9.17
C VAL A 197 -9.16 4.65 9.61
N PRO A 198 -8.93 3.37 9.94
CA PRO A 198 -7.59 2.91 10.29
C PRO A 198 -6.58 3.10 9.15
N LEU A 199 -6.99 2.84 7.90
CA LEU A 199 -6.15 3.05 6.71
C LEU A 199 -5.81 4.53 6.52
N ALA A 200 -6.80 5.43 6.63
CA ALA A 200 -6.59 6.86 6.53
C ALA A 200 -5.62 7.38 7.62
N ARG A 201 -5.76 6.91 8.85
CA ARG A 201 -4.87 7.27 9.97
C ARG A 201 -3.43 6.78 9.74
N ALA A 202 -3.26 5.54 9.24
CA ALA A 202 -1.93 5.00 8.95
C ALA A 202 -1.19 5.80 7.87
N ILE A 203 -1.91 6.23 6.82
CA ILE A 203 -1.38 7.08 5.75
C ILE A 203 -1.06 8.48 6.30
N ALA A 204 -2.00 9.11 7.02
CA ALA A 204 -1.86 10.45 7.58
C ALA A 204 -0.67 10.58 8.55
N ALA A 205 -0.41 9.55 9.34
CA ALA A 205 0.73 9.49 10.26
C ALA A 205 2.10 9.60 9.55
N LYS A 206 2.13 9.42 8.22
CA LYS A 206 3.36 9.47 7.41
C LYS A 206 3.47 10.71 6.53
N ASN A 207 2.35 11.23 6.00
CA ASN A 207 2.37 12.39 5.11
C ASN A 207 1.78 13.67 5.73
N GLY A 208 1.16 13.58 6.91
CA GLY A 208 0.57 14.73 7.60
C GLY A 208 -0.70 15.28 6.95
N TYR A 209 -1.29 14.58 5.97
CA TYR A 209 -2.47 15.08 5.28
C TYR A 209 -3.71 15.03 6.18
N ARG A 210 -4.57 16.03 6.02
CA ARG A 210 -5.87 16.10 6.71
C ARG A 210 -6.77 14.92 6.28
N ILE A 211 -7.36 14.24 7.25
CA ILE A 211 -8.34 13.18 7.01
C ILE A 211 -9.74 13.80 6.93
N THR A 212 -10.55 13.37 5.95
CA THR A 212 -11.93 13.84 5.78
C THR A 212 -12.81 12.76 5.15
N ASP A 213 -14.09 12.74 5.53
CA ASP A 213 -15.15 11.97 4.87
C ASP A 213 -15.97 12.83 3.89
N ASN A 214 -15.68 14.13 3.85
CA ASN A 214 -16.35 15.10 3.01
C ASN A 214 -15.33 15.92 2.20
N VAL A 215 -15.39 15.81 0.90
CA VAL A 215 -14.57 16.56 -0.07
C VAL A 215 -15.19 17.88 -0.51
N GLY A 216 -16.30 18.29 0.11
CA GLY A 216 -16.98 19.56 -0.17
C GLY A 216 -18.02 19.48 -1.28
N TYR A 217 -18.19 18.34 -1.94
CA TYR A 217 -19.20 18.13 -2.97
C TYR A 217 -19.66 16.66 -3.06
N PRO A 218 -20.89 16.39 -3.55
CA PRO A 218 -21.40 15.02 -3.69
C PRO A 218 -20.60 14.20 -4.70
N THR A 219 -20.37 12.94 -4.39
CA THR A 219 -19.63 12.00 -5.26
C THR A 219 -20.46 10.75 -5.63
N PRO A 220 -21.68 10.91 -6.19
CA PRO A 220 -22.50 9.77 -6.59
C PRO A 220 -21.79 8.94 -7.65
N GLY A 221 -21.88 7.60 -7.54
CA GLY A 221 -21.19 6.69 -8.46
C GLY A 221 -19.66 6.68 -8.31
N GLY A 222 -19.12 7.28 -7.24
CA GLY A 222 -17.70 7.24 -6.94
C GLY A 222 -17.23 5.86 -6.49
N PHE A 223 -15.94 5.56 -6.75
CA PHE A 223 -15.32 4.29 -6.39
C PHE A 223 -15.36 4.04 -4.87
N GLY A 224 -15.21 5.08 -4.04
CA GLY A 224 -15.33 4.97 -2.59
C GLY A 224 -16.69 4.41 -2.15
N GLY A 225 -17.78 4.89 -2.75
CA GLY A 225 -19.14 4.37 -2.50
C GLY A 225 -19.29 2.90 -2.93
N TYR A 226 -18.69 2.50 -4.05
CA TYR A 226 -18.64 1.11 -4.50
C TYR A 226 -17.86 0.23 -3.52
N CYS A 227 -16.70 0.67 -3.04
CA CYS A 227 -15.93 -0.05 -2.05
C CYS A 227 -16.69 -0.26 -0.74
N ASP A 228 -17.35 0.77 -0.23
CA ASP A 228 -18.10 0.67 1.02
C ASP A 228 -19.38 -0.16 0.89
N LYS A 229 -20.18 0.08 -0.16
CA LYS A 229 -21.51 -0.55 -0.30
C LYS A 229 -21.44 -1.96 -0.90
N VAL A 230 -20.50 -2.21 -1.82
CA VAL A 230 -20.46 -3.46 -2.59
C VAL A 230 -19.27 -4.34 -2.19
N LEU A 231 -18.04 -3.83 -2.25
CA LEU A 231 -16.85 -4.63 -1.95
C LEU A 231 -16.62 -4.89 -0.47
N LYS A 232 -17.15 -4.03 0.41
CA LYS A 232 -16.89 -4.06 1.86
C LYS A 232 -15.40 -3.95 2.20
N ALA A 233 -14.63 -3.25 1.37
CA ALA A 233 -13.20 -3.01 1.52
C ALA A 233 -12.91 -1.63 2.11
N ALA A 234 -11.78 -1.49 2.83
CA ALA A 234 -11.29 -0.19 3.26
C ALA A 234 -10.77 0.60 2.05
N VAL A 235 -11.18 1.86 1.89
CA VAL A 235 -10.78 2.71 0.79
C VAL A 235 -10.40 4.12 1.23
N VAL A 236 -9.26 4.59 0.74
CA VAL A 236 -8.80 5.97 0.92
C VAL A 236 -8.49 6.56 -0.45
N THR A 237 -9.02 7.73 -0.71
CA THR A 237 -8.61 8.58 -1.82
C THR A 237 -7.48 9.48 -1.32
N LEU A 238 -6.27 9.26 -1.82
CA LEU A 238 -5.10 10.10 -1.57
C LEU A 238 -5.13 11.26 -2.56
N GLU A 239 -5.54 12.41 -2.10
CA GLU A 239 -5.62 13.65 -2.86
C GLU A 239 -4.33 14.44 -2.72
N LEU A 240 -3.48 14.42 -3.75
CA LEU A 240 -2.25 15.20 -3.79
C LEU A 240 -2.56 16.67 -4.06
N PRO A 241 -1.78 17.63 -3.56
CA PRO A 241 -1.80 18.99 -4.09
C PRO A 241 -1.32 19.03 -5.55
N TRP A 242 -1.59 20.12 -6.28
CA TRP A 242 -0.91 20.36 -7.56
C TRP A 242 0.59 20.53 -7.31
N GLN A 243 1.40 19.60 -7.80
CA GLN A 243 2.84 19.58 -7.57
C GLN A 243 3.56 18.75 -8.63
N LYS A 244 4.88 18.87 -8.70
CA LYS A 244 5.72 18.03 -9.56
C LYS A 244 5.63 16.56 -9.12
N PRO A 245 5.68 15.60 -10.06
CA PRO A 245 5.56 14.17 -9.76
C PRO A 245 6.58 13.66 -8.72
N GLU A 246 7.82 14.17 -8.79
CA GLU A 246 8.90 13.78 -7.86
C GLU A 246 8.60 14.25 -6.42
N ALA A 247 8.08 15.47 -6.27
CA ALA A 247 7.65 15.99 -4.98
C ALA A 247 6.48 15.18 -4.40
N ALA A 248 5.53 14.77 -5.25
CA ALA A 248 4.42 13.91 -4.88
C ALA A 248 4.92 12.56 -4.33
N TRP A 249 5.87 11.93 -5.01
CA TRP A 249 6.48 10.69 -4.54
C TRP A 249 7.22 10.87 -3.22
N LYS A 250 8.11 11.87 -3.12
CA LYS A 250 8.89 12.15 -1.92
C LYS A 250 8.00 12.34 -0.68
N ALA A 251 6.89 13.06 -0.84
CA ALA A 251 5.95 13.32 0.26
C ALA A 251 5.12 12.10 0.67
N ASN A 252 4.88 11.15 -0.24
CA ASN A 252 3.89 10.09 -0.02
C ASN A 252 4.45 8.66 -0.07
N ALA A 253 5.74 8.46 -0.36
CA ALA A 253 6.33 7.13 -0.45
C ALA A 253 6.12 6.30 0.82
N THR A 254 6.49 6.85 1.98
CA THR A 254 6.32 6.18 3.28
C THR A 254 4.85 5.99 3.67
N ALA A 255 3.97 6.87 3.21
CA ALA A 255 2.53 6.79 3.44
C ALA A 255 1.89 5.63 2.65
N LEU A 256 2.29 5.44 1.39
CA LEU A 256 1.86 4.30 0.58
C LEU A 256 2.41 2.97 1.13
N LEU A 257 3.64 2.95 1.61
CA LEU A 257 4.21 1.77 2.28
C LEU A 257 3.48 1.45 3.60
N ALA A 258 3.09 2.47 4.37
CA ALA A 258 2.28 2.29 5.57
C ALA A 258 0.89 1.71 5.26
N ALA A 259 0.27 2.11 4.15
CA ALA A 259 -0.99 1.51 3.69
C ALA A 259 -0.83 0.01 3.37
N ILE A 260 0.26 -0.37 2.70
CA ILE A 260 0.57 -1.76 2.40
C ILE A 260 0.85 -2.56 3.69
N ALA A 261 1.61 -1.97 4.60
CA ALA A 261 2.05 -2.63 5.84
C ALA A 261 0.94 -2.78 6.89
N LEU A 262 -0.12 -1.96 6.83
CA LEU A 262 -1.23 -1.99 7.81
C LEU A 262 -1.90 -3.37 7.82
N PRO A 263 -1.86 -4.11 8.94
CA PRO A 263 -2.56 -5.39 9.02
C PRO A 263 -4.08 -5.18 9.01
N VAL A 264 -4.78 -6.03 8.30
CA VAL A 264 -6.24 -6.08 8.35
C VAL A 264 -6.64 -7.01 9.49
N LYS A 265 -7.38 -6.49 10.46
CA LYS A 265 -8.01 -7.34 11.46
C LYS A 265 -9.10 -8.17 10.76
N SER A 266 -8.94 -9.48 10.81
CA SER A 266 -9.97 -10.46 10.43
C SER A 266 -11.23 -10.27 11.27
#